data_d1261fa324b788d3fe2f8e35179cb022
#
_entry.id   d1261fa324b788d3fe2f8e35179cb022
#
_cell.length_a   1.000
_cell.length_b   1.000
_cell.length_c   1.000
_cell.angle_alpha   90.00
_cell.angle_beta   90.00
_cell.angle_gamma   90.00
#
_symmetry.space_group_name_H-M   'P 1'
#
loop_
_entity.id
_entity.type
_entity.pdbx_description
1 polymer ?
#
loop_
_entity_poly.entity_id
_entity_poly.type
_entity_poly.pdbx_seq_one_letter_code
_entity_poly.pdbx_strand_id
1 'polypeptide(L)'
;MFFTILCYASGYLVLIFLAICMACGLYYMAELAEEYSRLTKKILKYCIFTVLGIHALLLVFDGFPIVTTLFGIALHGLYYQFLKDFPFVNFSSPLFIAACVGLLINHWLWIAFFREELQFRVTQIMAFFVPCVWLVPFGFFVSVSLGDTVLPSGTHSGGLTGAPELAGGKSSAFKALGSWFSSKRDQAIATSGFSASRDYYSKDT
;
A
#
# COMPACT_ATOMS: atom_id res chain seq x y z
N MET A 1 16.53 -16.20 -33.71
CA MET A 1 16.29 -17.00 -32.50
C MET A 1 17.01 -16.46 -31.26
N PHE A 2 18.34 -16.24 -31.30
CA PHE A 2 19.07 -15.72 -30.14
C PHE A 2 18.58 -14.35 -29.67
N PHE A 3 18.32 -13.40 -30.58
CA PHE A 3 17.76 -12.09 -30.27
C PHE A 3 16.40 -12.18 -29.55
N THR A 4 15.54 -13.07 -29.98
CA THR A 4 14.23 -13.27 -29.36
C THR A 4 14.37 -13.77 -27.91
N ILE A 5 15.27 -14.73 -27.67
CA ILE A 5 15.56 -15.23 -26.33
C ILE A 5 16.11 -14.11 -25.44
N LEU A 6 17.03 -13.29 -25.97
CA LEU A 6 17.59 -12.13 -25.26
C LEU A 6 16.51 -11.12 -24.89
N CYS A 7 15.57 -10.83 -25.80
CA CYS A 7 14.44 -9.93 -25.53
C CYS A 7 13.53 -10.43 -24.41
N TYR A 8 13.20 -11.73 -24.42
CA TYR A 8 12.39 -12.33 -23.33
C TYR A 8 13.14 -12.32 -22.00
N ALA A 9 14.42 -12.68 -21.99
CA ALA A 9 15.25 -12.67 -20.79
C ALA A 9 15.37 -11.26 -20.20
N SER A 10 15.64 -10.24 -21.03
CA SER A 10 15.73 -8.85 -20.59
C SER A 10 14.36 -8.32 -20.10
N GLY A 11 13.27 -8.66 -20.79
CA GLY A 11 11.93 -8.31 -20.34
C GLY A 11 11.58 -8.90 -18.99
N TYR A 12 11.96 -10.16 -18.74
CA TYR A 12 11.77 -10.80 -17.44
C TYR A 12 12.61 -10.14 -16.33
N LEU A 13 13.85 -9.78 -16.61
CA LEU A 13 14.70 -9.05 -15.67
C LEU A 13 14.12 -7.67 -15.31
N VAL A 14 13.58 -6.94 -16.29
CA VAL A 14 12.91 -5.66 -16.06
C VAL A 14 11.68 -5.85 -15.17
N LEU A 15 10.87 -6.88 -15.38
CA LEU A 15 9.72 -7.18 -14.53
C LEU A 15 10.12 -7.48 -13.08
N ILE A 16 11.17 -8.28 -12.87
CA ILE A 16 11.70 -8.56 -11.54
C ILE A 16 12.20 -7.27 -10.88
N PHE A 17 12.95 -6.45 -11.62
CA PHE A 17 13.46 -5.18 -11.11
C PHE A 17 12.32 -4.25 -10.70
N LEU A 18 11.30 -4.09 -11.54
CA LEU A 18 10.11 -3.29 -11.22
C LEU A 18 9.37 -3.83 -9.98
N ALA A 19 9.23 -5.15 -9.87
CA ALA A 19 8.58 -5.76 -8.69
C ALA A 19 9.35 -5.46 -7.40
N ILE A 20 10.68 -5.54 -7.42
CA ILE A 20 11.54 -5.19 -6.27
C ILE A 20 11.42 -3.70 -5.95
N CYS A 21 11.49 -2.82 -6.96
CA CYS A 21 11.32 -1.38 -6.76
C CYS A 21 9.94 -1.04 -6.16
N MET A 22 8.89 -1.68 -6.64
CA MET A 22 7.54 -1.52 -6.09
C MET A 22 7.46 -1.99 -4.63
N ALA A 23 8.01 -3.15 -4.32
CA ALA A 23 8.03 -3.67 -2.95
C ALA A 23 8.81 -2.75 -1.98
N CYS A 24 9.99 -2.29 -2.39
CA CYS A 24 10.79 -1.35 -1.61
C CYS A 24 10.09 0.00 -1.45
N GLY A 25 9.47 0.51 -2.51
CA GLY A 25 8.71 1.76 -2.49
C GLY A 25 7.50 1.69 -1.55
N LEU A 26 6.75 0.59 -1.61
CA LEU A 26 5.62 0.35 -0.71
C LEU A 26 6.06 0.27 0.75
N TYR A 27 7.14 -0.45 1.03
CA TYR A 27 7.71 -0.56 2.37
C TYR A 27 8.10 0.83 2.92
N TYR A 28 8.83 1.61 2.13
CA TYR A 28 9.26 2.96 2.52
C TYR A 28 8.07 3.91 2.73
N MET A 29 7.10 3.88 1.82
CA MET A 29 5.88 4.70 1.95
C MET A 29 5.09 4.35 3.21
N ALA A 30 5.06 3.09 3.53
CA ALA A 30 4.38 2.57 4.70
C ALA A 30 5.08 3.03 5.99
N GLU A 31 6.41 2.90 6.09
CA GLU A 31 7.21 3.39 7.22
C GLU A 31 7.04 4.90 7.41
N LEU A 32 7.06 5.66 6.31
CA LEU A 32 6.82 7.11 6.34
C LEU A 32 5.41 7.47 6.84
N ALA A 33 4.39 6.68 6.45
CA ALA A 33 3.02 6.90 6.88
C ALA A 33 2.83 6.63 8.38
N GLU A 34 3.59 5.71 8.94
CA GLU A 34 3.61 5.42 10.39
C GLU A 34 4.29 6.55 11.16
N GLU A 35 5.49 6.95 10.75
CA GLU A 35 6.27 8.01 11.41
C GLU A 35 5.53 9.34 11.40
N TYR A 36 4.91 9.69 10.27
CA TYR A 36 4.20 10.94 10.06
C TYR A 36 2.68 10.78 9.96
N SER A 37 2.07 10.04 10.85
CA SER A 37 0.62 9.72 10.80
C SER A 37 -0.29 10.93 10.72
N ARG A 38 0.06 12.05 11.37
CA ARG A 38 -0.69 13.31 11.29
C ARG A 38 -0.59 13.94 9.89
N LEU A 39 0.59 13.89 9.28
CA LEU A 39 0.81 14.41 7.92
C LEU A 39 0.08 13.53 6.91
N THR A 40 0.15 12.22 7.06
CA THR A 40 -0.56 11.24 6.22
C THR A 40 -2.07 11.47 6.25
N LYS A 41 -2.66 11.67 7.43
CA LYS A 41 -4.07 12.06 7.57
C LYS A 41 -4.40 13.33 6.78
N LYS A 42 -3.54 14.34 6.85
CA LYS A 42 -3.72 15.60 6.16
C LYS A 42 -3.61 15.42 4.64
N ILE A 43 -2.64 14.65 4.17
CA ILE A 43 -2.45 14.32 2.74
C ILE A 43 -3.67 13.57 2.21
N LEU A 44 -4.12 12.50 2.89
CA LEU A 44 -5.31 11.77 2.50
C LEU A 44 -6.55 12.67 2.39
N LYS A 45 -6.72 13.57 3.36
CA LYS A 45 -7.79 14.54 3.31
C LYS A 45 -7.75 15.40 2.05
N TYR A 46 -6.59 15.94 1.71
CA TYR A 46 -6.42 16.73 0.49
C TYR A 46 -6.65 15.89 -0.78
N CYS A 47 -6.14 14.66 -0.82
CA CYS A 47 -6.40 13.73 -1.93
C CYS A 47 -7.90 13.51 -2.14
N ILE A 48 -8.66 13.24 -1.07
CA ILE A 48 -10.11 13.06 -1.16
C ILE A 48 -10.79 14.30 -1.75
N PHE A 49 -10.48 15.50 -1.24
CA PHE A 49 -11.07 16.74 -1.76
C PHE A 49 -10.67 17.04 -3.20
N THR A 50 -9.41 16.76 -3.57
CA THR A 50 -8.95 16.91 -4.96
C THR A 50 -9.71 15.99 -5.89
N VAL A 51 -9.88 14.72 -5.53
CA VAL A 51 -10.62 13.76 -6.34
C VAL A 51 -12.11 14.12 -6.44
N LEU A 52 -12.72 14.60 -5.35
CA LEU A 52 -14.08 15.11 -5.38
C LEU A 52 -14.21 16.31 -6.35
N GLY A 53 -13.25 17.22 -6.32
CA GLY A 53 -13.19 18.34 -7.27
C GLY A 53 -13.06 17.87 -8.72
N ILE A 54 -12.20 16.89 -8.99
CA ILE A 54 -12.05 16.30 -10.33
C ILE A 54 -13.38 15.68 -10.79
N HIS A 55 -14.06 14.89 -9.96
CA HIS A 55 -15.36 14.29 -10.31
C HIS A 55 -16.42 15.36 -10.62
N ALA A 56 -16.45 16.45 -9.85
CA ALA A 56 -17.37 17.55 -10.12
C ALA A 56 -17.06 18.25 -11.46
N LEU A 57 -15.77 18.47 -11.76
CA LEU A 57 -15.35 19.07 -13.05
C LEU A 57 -15.70 18.15 -14.23
N LEU A 58 -15.44 16.85 -14.14
CA LEU A 58 -15.78 15.87 -15.16
C LEU A 58 -17.29 15.82 -15.44
N LEU A 59 -18.10 15.97 -14.39
CA LEU A 59 -19.54 16.00 -14.53
C LEU A 59 -20.04 17.26 -15.26
N VAL A 60 -19.43 18.42 -14.95
CA VAL A 60 -19.87 19.72 -15.47
C VAL A 60 -19.35 19.97 -16.88
N PHE A 61 -18.06 19.65 -17.16
CA PHE A 61 -17.39 20.00 -18.40
C PHE A 61 -17.37 18.89 -19.44
N ASP A 62 -17.24 17.64 -19.01
CA ASP A 62 -17.05 16.51 -19.93
C ASP A 62 -18.32 15.66 -20.09
N GLY A 63 -19.39 15.97 -19.35
CA GLY A 63 -20.67 15.25 -19.48
C GLY A 63 -20.59 13.75 -19.12
N PHE A 64 -19.72 13.39 -18.22
CA PHE A 64 -19.55 12.00 -17.76
C PHE A 64 -20.84 11.43 -17.15
N PRO A 65 -21.02 10.10 -17.13
CA PRO A 65 -22.26 9.47 -16.68
C PRO A 65 -22.56 9.85 -15.23
N ILE A 66 -23.72 10.49 -15.02
CA ILE A 66 -24.12 11.06 -13.73
C ILE A 66 -24.13 10.00 -12.64
N VAL A 67 -24.68 8.81 -12.92
CA VAL A 67 -24.82 7.72 -11.94
C VAL A 67 -23.45 7.24 -11.46
N THR A 68 -22.52 6.97 -12.38
CA THR A 68 -21.18 6.49 -12.06
C THR A 68 -20.40 7.55 -11.29
N THR A 69 -20.47 8.80 -11.71
CA THR A 69 -19.80 9.93 -11.06
C THR A 69 -20.32 10.18 -9.66
N LEU A 70 -21.65 10.18 -9.47
CA LEU A 70 -22.26 10.33 -8.15
C LEU A 70 -21.93 9.18 -7.22
N PHE A 71 -21.86 7.95 -7.74
CA PHE A 71 -21.40 6.80 -6.95
C PHE A 71 -19.96 6.97 -6.50
N GLY A 72 -19.06 7.44 -7.38
CA GLY A 72 -17.69 7.77 -7.04
C GLY A 72 -17.60 8.85 -5.96
N ILE A 73 -18.37 9.91 -6.06
CA ILE A 73 -18.46 10.98 -5.05
C ILE A 73 -18.93 10.43 -3.70
N ALA A 74 -20.00 9.61 -3.69
CA ALA A 74 -20.53 8.99 -2.47
C ALA A 74 -19.47 8.09 -1.80
N LEU A 75 -18.74 7.30 -2.58
CA LEU A 75 -17.65 6.45 -2.10
C LEU A 75 -16.51 7.26 -1.47
N HIS A 76 -16.14 8.40 -2.05
CA HIS A 76 -15.14 9.30 -1.45
C HIS A 76 -15.65 9.97 -0.17
N GLY A 77 -16.95 10.22 -0.06
CA GLY A 77 -17.59 10.63 1.19
C GLY A 77 -17.47 9.56 2.28
N LEU A 78 -17.57 8.29 1.91
CA LEU A 78 -17.36 7.14 2.80
C LEU A 78 -15.88 7.05 3.23
N TYR A 79 -14.94 7.24 2.32
CA TYR A 79 -13.51 7.33 2.66
C TYR A 79 -13.21 8.48 3.61
N TYR A 80 -13.88 9.61 3.49
CA TYR A 80 -13.72 10.72 4.44
C TYR A 80 -14.17 10.35 5.86
N GLN A 81 -15.17 9.48 6.01
CA GLN A 81 -15.56 8.98 7.33
C GLN A 81 -14.46 8.12 7.96
N PHE A 82 -13.78 7.27 7.17
CA PHE A 82 -12.61 6.53 7.66
C PHE A 82 -11.51 7.42 8.19
N LEU A 83 -11.34 8.59 7.58
CA LEU A 83 -10.31 9.51 7.99
C LEU A 83 -10.53 10.05 9.42
N LYS A 84 -11.76 10.01 9.94
CA LYS A 84 -12.06 10.44 11.31
C LYS A 84 -11.46 9.47 12.33
N ASP A 85 -11.54 8.17 12.05
CA ASP A 85 -11.08 7.09 12.93
C ASP A 85 -9.57 6.78 12.76
N PHE A 86 -8.93 7.41 11.78
CA PHE A 86 -7.50 7.27 11.53
C PHE A 86 -6.67 7.76 12.72
N PRO A 87 -5.61 7.04 13.18
CA PRO A 87 -4.94 5.90 12.54
C PRO A 87 -5.52 4.51 12.88
N PHE A 88 -6.50 4.41 13.78
CA PHE A 88 -7.03 3.14 14.27
C PHE A 88 -8.21 2.69 13.42
N VAL A 89 -7.93 2.04 12.29
CA VAL A 89 -8.97 1.51 11.41
C VAL A 89 -9.34 0.09 11.83
N ASN A 90 -10.61 -0.11 12.18
CA ASN A 90 -11.13 -1.44 12.48
C ASN A 90 -11.54 -2.16 11.20
N PHE A 91 -10.79 -3.20 10.82
CA PHE A 91 -11.04 -4.00 9.62
C PHE A 91 -12.36 -4.81 9.66
N SER A 92 -12.85 -5.09 10.86
CA SER A 92 -14.13 -5.79 11.03
C SER A 92 -15.33 -4.84 11.01
N SER A 93 -15.12 -3.54 10.84
CA SER A 93 -16.22 -2.58 10.78
C SER A 93 -17.05 -2.75 9.49
N PRO A 94 -18.37 -2.64 9.57
CA PRO A 94 -19.22 -2.72 8.38
C PRO A 94 -18.89 -1.60 7.37
N LEU A 95 -18.37 -0.48 7.85
CA LEU A 95 -17.92 0.64 7.03
C LEU A 95 -16.71 0.23 6.16
N PHE A 96 -15.76 -0.54 6.70
CA PHE A 96 -14.62 -1.06 5.94
C PHE A 96 -15.07 -2.01 4.85
N ILE A 97 -15.96 -2.95 5.17
CA ILE A 97 -16.51 -3.89 4.19
C ILE A 97 -17.26 -3.13 3.09
N ALA A 98 -18.08 -2.15 3.46
CA ALA A 98 -18.80 -1.30 2.50
C ALA A 98 -17.84 -0.53 1.58
N ALA A 99 -16.71 -0.03 2.10
CA ALA A 99 -15.70 0.64 1.30
C ALA A 99 -15.00 -0.30 0.30
N CYS A 100 -14.66 -1.51 0.71
CA CYS A 100 -14.07 -2.52 -0.17
C CYS A 100 -15.03 -2.94 -1.28
N VAL A 101 -16.28 -3.24 -0.94
CA VAL A 101 -17.32 -3.58 -1.91
C VAL A 101 -17.60 -2.39 -2.83
N GLY A 102 -17.71 -1.19 -2.27
CA GLY A 102 -17.90 0.05 -3.02
C GLY A 102 -16.76 0.31 -4.01
N LEU A 103 -15.51 0.06 -3.62
CA LEU A 103 -14.36 0.16 -4.53
C LEU A 103 -14.49 -0.78 -5.72
N LEU A 104 -14.85 -2.05 -5.49
CA LEU A 104 -15.03 -3.02 -6.58
C LEU A 104 -16.16 -2.62 -7.52
N ILE A 105 -17.30 -2.17 -6.96
CA ILE A 105 -18.42 -1.68 -7.76
C ILE A 105 -18.03 -0.44 -8.56
N ASN A 106 -17.36 0.53 -7.94
CA ASN A 106 -16.88 1.74 -8.61
C ASN A 106 -15.92 1.42 -9.75
N HIS A 107 -15.00 0.49 -9.50
CA HIS A 107 -14.06 0.01 -10.51
C HIS A 107 -14.78 -0.62 -11.70
N TRP A 108 -15.77 -1.47 -11.44
CA TRP A 108 -16.58 -2.12 -12.47
C TRP A 108 -17.39 -1.10 -13.29
N LEU A 109 -18.04 -0.14 -12.64
CA LEU A 109 -18.83 0.89 -13.30
C LEU A 109 -17.98 1.74 -14.27
N TRP A 110 -16.78 2.13 -13.85
CA TRP A 110 -15.87 2.88 -14.73
C TRP A 110 -15.33 2.04 -15.87
N ILE A 111 -14.98 0.76 -15.65
CA ILE A 111 -14.59 -0.14 -16.73
C ILE A 111 -15.74 -0.32 -17.72
N ALA A 112 -16.97 -0.54 -17.26
CA ALA A 112 -18.13 -0.68 -18.13
C ALA A 112 -18.32 0.57 -19.01
N PHE A 113 -18.24 1.76 -18.43
CA PHE A 113 -18.34 3.02 -19.16
C PHE A 113 -17.24 3.15 -20.22
N PHE A 114 -15.97 2.96 -19.86
CA PHE A 114 -14.89 3.10 -20.82
C PHE A 114 -14.83 2.00 -21.91
N ARG A 115 -15.47 0.87 -21.66
CA ARG A 115 -15.63 -0.18 -22.70
C ARG A 115 -16.66 0.18 -23.77
N GLU A 116 -17.67 0.93 -23.42
CA GLU A 116 -18.70 1.40 -24.36
C GLU A 116 -18.19 2.60 -25.17
N GLU A 117 -17.36 3.43 -24.56
CA GLU A 117 -16.79 4.62 -25.18
C GLU A 117 -15.45 4.34 -25.87
N LEU A 118 -15.51 3.90 -27.13
CA LEU A 118 -14.33 3.53 -27.95
C LEU A 118 -13.37 4.68 -28.29
N GLN A 119 -13.74 5.92 -27.99
CA GLN A 119 -12.94 7.11 -28.26
C GLN A 119 -11.73 7.28 -27.33
N PHE A 120 -11.76 6.66 -26.15
CA PHE A 120 -10.68 6.82 -25.17
C PHE A 120 -9.54 5.84 -25.40
N ARG A 121 -8.32 6.36 -25.39
CA ARG A 121 -7.11 5.53 -25.46
C ARG A 121 -6.81 4.93 -24.08
N VAL A 122 -6.18 3.76 -24.07
CA VAL A 122 -5.79 3.06 -22.83
C VAL A 122 -4.98 3.97 -21.88
N THR A 123 -4.11 4.82 -22.41
CA THR A 123 -3.34 5.79 -21.62
C THR A 123 -4.21 6.82 -20.92
N GLN A 124 -5.29 7.28 -21.55
CA GLN A 124 -6.25 8.22 -20.95
C GLN A 124 -7.07 7.54 -19.85
N ILE A 125 -7.48 6.29 -20.11
CA ILE A 125 -8.19 5.48 -19.11
C ILE A 125 -7.30 5.27 -17.87
N MET A 126 -6.04 4.90 -18.06
CA MET A 126 -5.09 4.74 -16.95
C MET A 126 -4.84 6.06 -16.22
N ALA A 127 -4.70 7.16 -16.95
CA ALA A 127 -4.53 8.49 -16.38
C ALA A 127 -5.73 8.92 -15.52
N PHE A 128 -6.94 8.44 -15.81
CA PHE A 128 -8.12 8.63 -14.98
C PHE A 128 -8.14 7.67 -13.77
N PHE A 129 -7.90 6.36 -13.99
CA PHE A 129 -8.00 5.36 -12.94
C PHE A 129 -7.03 5.59 -11.78
N VAL A 130 -5.79 5.98 -12.08
CA VAL A 130 -4.77 6.19 -11.05
C VAL A 130 -5.19 7.26 -10.03
N PRO A 131 -5.53 8.51 -10.40
CA PRO A 131 -5.92 9.53 -9.44
C PRO A 131 -7.36 9.36 -8.93
N CYS A 132 -8.32 9.00 -9.77
CA CYS A 132 -9.73 9.06 -9.43
C CYS A 132 -10.28 7.80 -8.75
N VAL A 133 -9.69 6.64 -9.03
CA VAL A 133 -10.19 5.36 -8.49
C VAL A 133 -9.24 4.77 -7.46
N TRP A 134 -7.93 4.81 -7.69
CA TRP A 134 -6.94 4.07 -6.89
C TRP A 134 -6.20 4.90 -5.85
N LEU A 135 -5.98 6.19 -6.08
CA LEU A 135 -5.12 7.02 -5.23
C LEU A 135 -5.55 6.99 -3.75
N VAL A 136 -6.83 7.21 -3.46
CA VAL A 136 -7.33 7.27 -2.10
C VAL A 136 -7.36 5.90 -1.42
N PRO A 137 -7.95 4.83 -2.02
CA PRO A 137 -7.90 3.49 -1.44
C PRO A 137 -6.48 2.98 -1.22
N PHE A 138 -5.59 3.24 -2.17
CA PHE A 138 -4.19 2.86 -2.07
C PHE A 138 -3.48 3.59 -0.91
N GLY A 139 -3.74 4.89 -0.74
CA GLY A 139 -3.22 5.66 0.38
C GLY A 139 -3.69 5.12 1.73
N PHE A 140 -4.96 4.73 1.84
CA PHE A 140 -5.46 4.03 3.04
C PHE A 140 -4.80 2.67 3.24
N PHE A 141 -4.69 1.87 2.18
CA PHE A 141 -4.05 0.56 2.24
C PHE A 141 -2.62 0.65 2.78
N VAL A 142 -1.80 1.56 2.23
CA VAL A 142 -0.43 1.80 2.70
C VAL A 142 -0.41 2.24 4.16
N SER A 143 -1.30 3.16 4.55
CA SER A 143 -1.34 3.72 5.92
C SER A 143 -1.79 2.71 6.97
N VAL A 144 -2.64 1.75 6.59
CA VAL A 144 -3.23 0.78 7.50
C VAL A 144 -2.41 -0.52 7.57
N SER A 145 -1.68 -0.87 6.51
CA SER A 145 -0.85 -2.09 6.46
C SER A 145 0.20 -2.16 7.58
N LEU A 146 0.56 -1.03 8.18
CA LEU A 146 1.51 -0.97 9.30
C LEU A 146 0.85 -0.74 10.66
N GLY A 147 -0.37 -0.23 10.69
CA GLY A 147 -1.09 -0.04 11.96
C GLY A 147 -1.25 -1.32 12.79
N ASP A 148 -1.24 -2.48 12.13
CA ASP A 148 -1.26 -3.79 12.79
C ASP A 148 0.07 -4.17 13.47
N THR A 149 1.16 -3.49 13.14
CA THR A 149 2.48 -3.73 13.77
C THR A 149 2.72 -2.88 15.01
N VAL A 150 1.91 -1.85 15.24
CA VAL A 150 2.11 -0.84 16.31
C VAL A 150 1.12 -1.02 17.46
N LEU A 151 0.38 -2.12 17.55
CA LEU A 151 -0.25 -2.47 18.82
C LEU A 151 0.88 -2.87 19.78
N PRO A 152 1.29 -1.99 20.72
CA PRO A 152 2.09 -2.45 21.82
C PRO A 152 1.22 -3.44 22.58
N SER A 153 1.59 -4.69 22.55
CA SER A 153 1.19 -5.63 23.59
C SER A 153 1.78 -5.12 24.91
N GLY A 154 1.25 -3.99 25.36
CA GLY A 154 1.62 -3.30 26.57
C GLY A 154 0.62 -3.61 27.64
N THR A 155 0.68 -4.82 28.16
CA THR A 155 0.26 -5.03 29.53
C THR A 155 1.41 -5.71 30.25
N HIS A 156 2.37 -4.92 30.69
CA HIS A 156 3.13 -5.25 31.87
C HIS A 156 2.18 -5.21 33.05
N SER A 157 1.50 -6.32 33.29
CA SER A 157 1.00 -6.68 34.61
C SER A 157 1.90 -7.80 35.10
N GLY A 158 2.75 -7.49 36.07
CA GLY A 158 3.54 -8.48 36.76
C GLY A 158 2.65 -9.53 37.38
N GLY A 159 2.97 -10.80 37.15
CA GLY A 159 2.34 -11.94 37.77
C GLY A 159 3.02 -13.21 37.30
N LEU A 160 3.88 -13.77 38.15
CA LEU A 160 4.39 -15.13 38.04
C LEU A 160 3.23 -16.09 37.85
N THR A 161 3.18 -16.84 36.78
CA THR A 161 2.88 -18.29 36.76
C THR A 161 2.97 -18.79 35.31
N GLY A 162 3.70 -19.88 35.12
CA GLY A 162 3.94 -20.47 33.79
C GLY A 162 2.73 -21.22 33.27
N ALA A 163 2.43 -21.01 32.01
CA ALA A 163 1.74 -21.93 31.10
C ALA A 163 2.09 -21.57 29.65
N PRO A 164 2.38 -22.54 28.78
CA PRO A 164 2.66 -22.26 27.37
C PRO A 164 1.36 -21.98 26.63
N GLU A 165 1.09 -20.73 26.33
CA GLU A 165 -0.08 -20.33 25.55
C GLU A 165 0.22 -20.43 24.05
N LEU A 166 -0.38 -21.42 23.42
CA LEU A 166 -0.51 -21.63 21.99
C LEU A 166 -1.38 -20.50 21.38
N ALA A 167 -0.81 -19.33 21.19
CA ALA A 167 -1.44 -18.26 20.44
C ALA A 167 -1.02 -18.34 18.96
N GLY A 168 -1.83 -19.04 18.16
CA GLY A 168 -1.77 -19.04 16.71
C GLY A 168 -2.11 -17.68 16.12
N GLY A 169 -1.21 -16.73 16.18
CA GLY A 169 -1.29 -15.49 15.43
C GLY A 169 -0.80 -15.74 14.01
N LYS A 170 -1.70 -15.66 13.03
CA LYS A 170 -1.33 -15.65 11.60
C LYS A 170 -0.35 -14.50 11.37
N SER A 171 0.94 -14.81 11.30
CA SER A 171 1.96 -13.83 10.91
C SER A 171 1.67 -13.44 9.47
N SER A 172 1.40 -12.15 9.24
CA SER A 172 1.24 -11.60 7.90
C SER A 172 2.46 -11.96 7.06
N ALA A 173 2.25 -12.35 5.81
CA ALA A 173 3.34 -12.65 4.85
C ALA A 173 4.34 -11.48 4.73
N PHE A 174 3.89 -10.25 4.94
CA PHE A 174 4.71 -9.05 5.01
C PHE A 174 5.67 -9.06 6.22
N LYS A 175 5.22 -9.54 7.38
CA LYS A 175 6.06 -9.66 8.57
C LYS A 175 7.15 -10.71 8.39
N ALA A 176 6.81 -11.82 7.72
CA ALA A 176 7.77 -12.85 7.34
C ALA A 176 8.80 -12.34 6.33
N LEU A 177 8.36 -11.52 5.34
CA LEU A 177 9.27 -10.91 4.38
C LEU A 177 10.19 -9.87 5.04
N GLY A 178 9.64 -9.00 5.89
CA GLY A 178 10.40 -7.98 6.62
C GLY A 178 11.44 -8.58 7.56
N SER A 179 11.07 -9.61 8.32
CA SER A 179 11.99 -10.33 9.21
C SER A 179 13.08 -11.08 8.44
N TRP A 180 12.75 -11.63 7.27
CA TRP A 180 13.74 -12.27 6.40
C TRP A 180 14.76 -11.28 5.85
N PHE A 181 14.33 -10.09 5.40
CA PHE A 181 15.22 -9.03 4.92
C PHE A 181 16.11 -8.48 6.03
N SER A 182 15.56 -8.22 7.23
CA SER A 182 16.37 -7.71 8.35
C SER A 182 17.39 -8.76 8.81
N SER A 183 17.03 -10.03 8.89
CA SER A 183 17.95 -11.12 9.22
C SER A 183 19.08 -11.26 8.20
N LYS A 184 18.78 -11.12 6.90
CA LYS A 184 19.80 -11.16 5.84
C LYS A 184 20.73 -9.95 5.89
N ARG A 185 20.21 -8.76 6.17
CA ARG A 185 21.00 -7.54 6.36
C ARG A 185 21.96 -7.69 7.54
N ASP A 186 21.47 -8.19 8.67
CA ASP A 186 22.26 -8.32 9.89
C ASP A 186 23.35 -9.41 9.73
N GLN A 187 23.07 -10.47 8.98
CA GLN A 187 24.08 -11.46 8.58
C GLN A 187 25.15 -10.85 7.67
N ALA A 188 24.76 -10.02 6.70
CA ALA A 188 25.71 -9.35 5.80
C ALA A 188 26.63 -8.37 6.56
N ILE A 189 26.08 -7.61 7.51
CA ILE A 189 26.82 -6.69 8.37
C ILE A 189 27.78 -7.47 9.29
N ALA A 190 27.33 -8.55 9.91
CA ALA A 190 28.17 -9.41 10.75
C ALA A 190 29.33 -10.04 9.98
N THR A 191 29.08 -10.46 8.72
CA THR A 191 30.13 -11.04 7.87
C THR A 191 31.14 -9.99 7.42
N SER A 192 30.72 -8.76 7.12
CA SER A 192 31.61 -7.66 6.75
C SER A 192 32.42 -7.12 7.94
N GLY A 193 31.85 -7.05 9.14
CA GLY A 193 32.53 -6.64 10.37
C GLY A 193 33.58 -7.65 10.86
N PHE A 194 33.32 -8.95 10.65
CA PHE A 194 34.29 -10.00 11.05
C PHE A 194 35.52 -10.06 10.13
N SER A 195 35.36 -9.69 8.86
CA SER A 195 36.52 -9.57 7.94
C SER A 195 37.49 -8.45 8.33
N ALA A 196 36.96 -7.29 8.71
CA ALA A 196 37.77 -6.13 9.05
C ALA A 196 38.60 -6.30 10.35
N SER A 197 38.12 -7.08 11.31
CA SER A 197 38.84 -7.31 12.58
C SER A 197 39.98 -8.34 12.46
N ARG A 198 39.90 -9.24 11.48
CA ARG A 198 40.94 -10.27 11.27
C ARG A 198 42.17 -9.69 10.59
N ASP A 199 42.05 -8.69 9.73
CA ASP A 199 43.16 -8.03 9.05
C ASP A 199 43.94 -7.07 9.97
N TYR A 200 43.35 -6.61 11.05
CA TYR A 200 44.03 -5.73 12.01
C TYR A 200 44.97 -6.51 12.94
N TYR A 201 44.61 -7.74 13.31
CA TYR A 201 45.47 -8.58 14.20
C TYR A 201 46.58 -9.32 13.47
N SER A 202 46.55 -9.40 12.13
CA SER A 202 47.60 -10.08 11.33
C SER A 202 48.79 -9.21 10.94
N LYS A 203 48.78 -7.90 11.26
CA LYS A 203 49.84 -6.97 10.89
C LYS A 203 50.86 -6.69 12.01
N ASP A 204 50.64 -7.19 13.22
CA ASP A 204 51.52 -6.94 14.39
C ASP A 204 52.18 -8.21 14.92
N THR A 205 52.33 -9.27 14.10
CA THR A 205 53.17 -10.44 14.33
C THR A 205 54.10 -10.65 13.14
#